data_956755ee37d5b25a445b591a32295418
#
_entry.id   956755ee37d5b25a445b591a32295418
#
_cell.length_a   1.000
_cell.length_b   1.000
_cell.length_c   1.000
_cell.angle_alpha   90.00
_cell.angle_beta   90.00
_cell.angle_gamma   90.00
#
_symmetry.space_group_name_H-M   'P 1'
#
loop_
_entity.id
_entity.type
_entity.pdbx_description
1 polymer ?
#
loop_
_entity_poly.entity_id
_entity_poly.type
_entity_poly.pdbx_seq_one_letter_code
_entity_poly.pdbx_strand_id
1 'polypeptide(L)'
;MKRIRLPFVFLLFLGMSLLASCRLRVRTLDEGQTGQALLQRGDTLYQGALQHGRYHGYGVLLVKDSVIYAGHWNHGRRQGPGLCTDAQGRQIAGTWNADTLVSGSREDATGLYRGCFDREMRACGHGSLLAPDGSYSEGRWERDALNGHGFAFTPQHRLRVGEFRNGRFLGERLTYTTERIYGIDISKYQHLVGGRRYPIHWSQLRITHLGNASRKAIHGRVDYPISFLYIKSTEGTTLLNPFYRADYRAARAHGFRVGSYHFFSIHTPAAAQARHFLRRSYFRRGDLPPVLDIEPTPQQIRRIGGAAELFARVRTWLSIVRRQTGRRPVLYISQQFVNRYLPLAPDLKRNYDIWIARYGEYKPDVHLLYWQLCPDGRVRGIHGEVDISVFNGYQDVFDRFLQTL
;
A
#
# COMPACT_ATOMS: atom_id res chain seq x y z
N MET A 1 -22.44 -18.23 -10.27
CA MET A 1 -21.12 -17.62 -9.97
C MET A 1 -20.20 -18.69 -9.41
N LYS A 2 -19.21 -19.13 -10.20
CA LYS A 2 -18.30 -20.22 -9.83
C LYS A 2 -17.29 -19.70 -8.78
N ARG A 3 -17.28 -20.34 -7.61
CA ARG A 3 -16.29 -20.12 -6.55
C ARG A 3 -14.92 -20.53 -7.07
N ILE A 4 -14.00 -19.57 -7.22
CA ILE A 4 -12.59 -19.85 -7.45
C ILE A 4 -12.03 -20.24 -6.08
N ARG A 5 -11.92 -21.55 -5.85
CA ARG A 5 -11.15 -22.09 -4.72
C ARG A 5 -9.67 -21.93 -5.08
N LEU A 6 -8.92 -21.19 -4.27
CA LEU A 6 -7.46 -21.06 -4.41
C LEU A 6 -6.79 -22.44 -4.33
N PRO A 7 -5.79 -22.72 -5.15
CA PRO A 7 -5.10 -24.02 -5.19
C PRO A 7 -4.09 -24.22 -4.04
N PHE A 8 -4.26 -23.56 -2.90
CA PHE A 8 -3.32 -23.67 -1.77
C PHE A 8 -3.42 -25.01 -1.00
N VAL A 9 -4.53 -25.73 -1.15
CA VAL A 9 -4.70 -27.04 -0.51
C VAL A 9 -3.88 -28.14 -1.21
N PHE A 10 -3.55 -27.97 -2.49
CA PHE A 10 -2.82 -28.98 -3.27
C PHE A 10 -1.32 -29.06 -2.92
N LEU A 11 -0.71 -28.00 -2.40
CA LEU A 11 0.70 -28.01 -1.98
C LEU A 11 0.93 -28.72 -0.63
N LEU A 12 -0.10 -28.83 0.20
CA LEU A 12 -0.03 -29.60 1.45
C LEU A 12 -0.06 -31.11 1.19
N PHE A 13 -0.77 -31.58 0.16
CA PHE A 13 -0.84 -33.01 -0.18
C PHE A 13 0.37 -33.52 -0.96
N LEU A 14 1.06 -32.67 -1.74
CA LEU A 14 2.28 -33.09 -2.44
C LEU A 14 3.47 -33.28 -1.50
N GLY A 15 3.49 -32.60 -0.35
CA GLY A 15 4.51 -32.83 0.69
C GLY A 15 4.34 -34.14 1.45
N MET A 16 3.12 -34.68 1.52
CA MET A 16 2.85 -35.96 2.19
C MET A 16 3.19 -37.19 1.35
N SER A 17 3.15 -37.12 0.03
CA SER A 17 3.42 -38.29 -0.84
C SER A 17 4.93 -38.57 -1.05
N LEU A 18 5.82 -37.62 -0.78
CA LEU A 18 7.27 -37.82 -0.86
C LEU A 18 7.90 -38.36 0.43
N LEU A 19 7.13 -38.47 1.52
CA LEU A 19 7.61 -38.99 2.82
C LEU A 19 7.36 -40.50 3.05
N ALA A 20 6.79 -41.18 2.06
CA ALA A 20 6.41 -42.60 2.20
C ALA A 20 7.59 -43.59 2.22
N SER A 21 8.83 -43.16 2.03
CA SER A 21 10.01 -44.04 1.99
C SER A 21 11.00 -43.92 3.17
N CYS A 22 10.83 -42.90 4.03
CA CYS A 22 11.64 -42.83 5.26
C CYS A 22 10.80 -43.26 6.47
N ARG A 23 11.12 -44.38 7.10
CA ARG A 23 10.58 -44.77 8.41
C ARG A 23 11.08 -43.75 9.46
N LEU A 24 10.39 -42.62 9.60
CA LEU A 24 10.60 -41.68 10.70
C LEU A 24 10.12 -42.35 11.98
N ARG A 25 11.05 -42.69 12.88
CA ARG A 25 10.74 -43.19 14.22
C ARG A 25 10.31 -42.00 15.08
N VAL A 26 9.16 -42.14 15.77
CA VAL A 26 8.78 -41.21 16.85
C VAL A 26 9.86 -41.28 17.91
N ARG A 27 10.49 -40.16 18.25
CA ARG A 27 11.56 -40.09 19.28
C ARG A 27 11.17 -39.03 20.31
N THR A 28 11.62 -39.30 21.54
CA THR A 28 11.67 -38.27 22.60
C THR A 28 12.79 -37.28 22.31
N LEU A 29 12.61 -36.04 22.75
CA LEU A 29 13.58 -34.94 22.54
C LEU A 29 14.88 -35.23 23.31
N ASP A 30 15.99 -35.40 22.59
CA ASP A 30 17.34 -35.31 23.13
C ASP A 30 17.91 -33.91 22.85
N GLU A 31 18.54 -33.30 23.87
CA GLU A 31 19.04 -31.90 23.82
C GLU A 31 20.09 -31.64 22.74
N GLY A 32 20.64 -32.62 22.08
CA GLY A 32 21.61 -32.49 21.00
C GLY A 32 21.08 -32.76 19.59
N GLN A 33 19.82 -33.14 19.43
CA GLN A 33 19.30 -33.63 18.15
C GLN A 33 19.25 -32.52 17.07
N THR A 34 19.84 -32.83 15.90
CA THR A 34 19.81 -31.97 14.70
C THR A 34 19.37 -32.83 13.51
N GLY A 35 18.51 -32.28 12.64
CA GLY A 35 17.99 -32.95 11.44
C GLY A 35 16.46 -33.08 11.45
N GLN A 36 15.93 -33.90 10.54
CA GLN A 36 14.48 -34.14 10.42
C GLN A 36 14.00 -35.08 11.55
N ALA A 37 12.88 -34.73 12.15
CA ALA A 37 12.32 -35.49 13.28
C ALA A 37 10.79 -35.54 13.24
N LEU A 38 10.25 -36.60 13.83
CA LEU A 38 8.86 -36.74 14.22
C LEU A 38 8.83 -36.91 15.72
N LEU A 39 8.30 -35.92 16.44
CA LEU A 39 8.29 -35.88 17.90
C LEU A 39 6.86 -35.92 18.39
N GLN A 40 6.56 -36.81 19.30
CA GLN A 40 5.26 -36.88 19.97
C GLN A 40 5.41 -36.73 21.48
N ARG A 41 4.59 -35.84 22.04
CA ARG A 41 4.50 -35.63 23.50
C ARG A 41 3.04 -35.44 23.90
N GLY A 42 2.42 -36.47 24.44
CA GLY A 42 0.98 -36.47 24.66
C GLY A 42 0.20 -36.25 23.38
N ASP A 43 -0.72 -35.29 23.38
CA ASP A 43 -1.54 -34.91 22.22
C ASP A 43 -0.80 -34.01 21.21
N THR A 44 0.46 -33.68 21.49
CA THR A 44 1.25 -32.78 20.61
C THR A 44 2.16 -33.60 19.72
N LEU A 45 2.08 -33.37 18.41
CA LEU A 45 2.93 -33.96 17.39
C LEU A 45 3.66 -32.83 16.63
N TYR A 46 5.00 -32.94 16.55
CA TYR A 46 5.80 -32.08 15.69
C TYR A 46 6.48 -32.90 14.60
N GLN A 47 6.38 -32.44 13.38
CA GLN A 47 7.09 -32.99 12.22
C GLN A 47 7.87 -31.89 11.54
N GLY A 48 9.20 -31.98 11.51
CA GLY A 48 10.03 -30.94 10.89
C GLY A 48 11.49 -31.05 11.29
N ALA A 49 12.25 -30.01 10.92
CA ALA A 49 13.66 -29.93 11.27
C ALA A 49 13.88 -29.51 12.73
N LEU A 50 14.94 -30.06 13.32
CA LEU A 50 15.47 -29.66 14.63
C LEU A 50 16.89 -29.15 14.50
N GLN A 51 17.28 -28.23 15.36
CA GLN A 51 18.64 -27.81 15.61
C GLN A 51 18.89 -27.74 17.12
N HIS A 52 19.83 -28.51 17.61
CA HIS A 52 20.12 -28.66 19.06
C HIS A 52 18.86 -28.87 19.91
N GLY A 53 18.03 -29.85 19.50
CA GLY A 53 16.78 -30.21 20.20
C GLY A 53 15.64 -29.19 20.09
N ARG A 54 15.79 -28.11 19.34
CA ARG A 54 14.78 -27.07 19.16
C ARG A 54 14.21 -27.07 17.76
N TYR A 55 12.93 -26.74 17.59
CA TYR A 55 12.30 -26.58 16.28
C TYR A 55 13.08 -25.55 15.45
N HIS A 56 13.42 -25.94 14.23
CA HIS A 56 14.22 -25.12 13.31
C HIS A 56 13.82 -25.41 11.86
N GLY A 57 14.04 -24.45 10.95
CA GLY A 57 13.62 -24.60 9.55
C GLY A 57 12.11 -24.76 9.40
N TYR A 58 11.67 -25.53 8.41
CA TYR A 58 10.25 -25.81 8.21
C TYR A 58 9.75 -26.95 9.09
N GLY A 59 8.58 -26.77 9.71
CA GLY A 59 7.95 -27.80 10.54
C GLY A 59 6.47 -27.56 10.76
N VAL A 60 5.76 -28.66 11.07
CA VAL A 60 4.32 -28.68 11.35
C VAL A 60 4.11 -29.14 12.80
N LEU A 61 3.33 -28.36 13.53
CA LEU A 61 2.92 -28.64 14.90
C LEU A 61 1.43 -28.94 14.92
N LEU A 62 1.07 -30.13 15.44
CA LEU A 62 -0.31 -30.56 15.63
C LEU A 62 -0.61 -30.72 17.13
N VAL A 63 -1.85 -30.45 17.50
CA VAL A 63 -2.40 -30.78 18.81
C VAL A 63 -3.74 -31.47 18.60
N LYS A 64 -3.91 -32.67 19.14
CA LYS A 64 -5.11 -33.49 18.92
C LYS A 64 -5.48 -33.59 17.43
N ASP A 65 -4.48 -33.96 16.62
CA ASP A 65 -4.59 -34.11 15.17
C ASP A 65 -4.96 -32.81 14.38
N SER A 66 -5.09 -31.70 15.07
CA SER A 66 -5.35 -30.38 14.43
C SER A 66 -4.05 -29.61 14.23
N VAL A 67 -3.81 -29.10 13.02
CA VAL A 67 -2.64 -28.28 12.71
C VAL A 67 -2.77 -26.94 13.44
N ILE A 68 -1.89 -26.71 14.40
CA ILE A 68 -1.79 -25.45 15.16
C ILE A 68 -0.85 -24.47 14.47
N TYR A 69 0.24 -24.99 13.88
CA TYR A 69 1.15 -24.18 13.10
C TYR A 69 1.87 -25.00 12.04
N ALA A 70 2.00 -24.46 10.86
CA ALA A 70 2.80 -25.01 9.77
C ALA A 70 3.61 -23.88 9.14
N GLY A 71 4.94 -23.92 9.27
CA GLY A 71 5.78 -22.82 8.80
C GLY A 71 7.22 -22.90 9.29
N HIS A 72 7.89 -21.78 9.20
CA HIS A 72 9.30 -21.68 9.59
C HIS A 72 9.47 -21.46 11.09
N TRP A 73 10.51 -22.12 11.63
CA TRP A 73 10.93 -22.07 13.02
C TRP A 73 12.39 -21.61 13.11
N ASN A 74 12.72 -20.89 14.15
CA ASN A 74 14.07 -20.53 14.49
C ASN A 74 14.28 -20.68 16.00
N HIS A 75 15.13 -21.63 16.40
CA HIS A 75 15.43 -21.94 17.80
C HIS A 75 14.18 -22.12 18.68
N GLY A 76 13.19 -22.87 18.19
CA GLY A 76 11.95 -23.17 18.89
C GLY A 76 10.88 -22.09 18.81
N ARG A 77 11.11 -20.98 18.09
CA ARG A 77 10.15 -19.89 17.90
C ARG A 77 9.69 -19.83 16.44
N ARG A 78 8.44 -19.48 16.22
CA ARG A 78 7.89 -19.22 14.88
C ARG A 78 8.57 -18.02 14.25
N GLN A 79 9.07 -18.19 13.03
CA GLN A 79 9.84 -17.18 12.33
C GLN A 79 9.55 -17.25 10.82
N GLY A 80 9.36 -16.11 10.12
CA GLY A 80 9.09 -16.09 8.69
C GLY A 80 7.68 -16.56 8.31
N PRO A 81 7.46 -17.01 7.07
CA PRO A 81 6.14 -17.41 6.60
C PRO A 81 5.59 -18.64 7.34
N GLY A 82 4.29 -18.62 7.65
CA GLY A 82 3.61 -19.74 8.26
C GLY A 82 2.10 -19.58 8.29
N LEU A 83 1.43 -20.71 8.50
CA LEU A 83 -0.01 -20.81 8.73
C LEU A 83 -0.23 -21.23 10.20
N CYS A 84 -1.08 -20.55 10.91
CA CYS A 84 -1.53 -20.99 12.23
C CYS A 84 -3.05 -21.14 12.30
N THR A 85 -3.50 -21.95 13.25
CA THR A 85 -4.90 -22.02 13.68
C THR A 85 -5.00 -21.40 15.06
N ASP A 86 -5.89 -20.43 15.23
CA ASP A 86 -6.10 -19.80 16.53
C ASP A 86 -7.04 -20.62 17.45
N ALA A 87 -7.25 -20.13 18.67
CA ALA A 87 -8.08 -20.82 19.65
C ALA A 87 -9.56 -20.97 19.24
N GLN A 88 -10.01 -20.21 18.26
CA GLN A 88 -11.35 -20.27 17.67
C GLN A 88 -11.40 -21.13 16.40
N GLY A 89 -10.29 -21.79 16.03
CA GLY A 89 -10.18 -22.63 14.84
C GLY A 89 -10.04 -21.82 13.53
N ARG A 90 -9.77 -20.51 13.60
CA ARG A 90 -9.59 -19.65 12.41
C ARG A 90 -8.17 -19.82 11.88
N GLN A 91 -8.04 -19.92 10.56
CA GLN A 91 -6.74 -20.03 9.91
C GLN A 91 -6.18 -18.66 9.56
N ILE A 92 -4.93 -18.44 9.93
CA ILE A 92 -4.22 -17.17 9.69
C ILE A 92 -2.90 -17.49 8.99
N ALA A 93 -2.78 -17.06 7.75
CA ALA A 93 -1.54 -17.12 6.99
C ALA A 93 -0.76 -15.80 7.14
N GLY A 94 0.53 -15.86 7.50
CA GLY A 94 1.27 -14.64 7.72
C GLY A 94 2.75 -14.79 7.93
N THR A 95 3.38 -13.71 8.34
CA THR A 95 4.81 -13.63 8.63
C THR A 95 5.04 -13.43 10.13
N TRP A 96 5.88 -14.28 10.68
CA TRP A 96 6.17 -14.37 12.10
C TRP A 96 7.56 -13.81 12.41
N ASN A 97 7.69 -13.19 13.56
CA ASN A 97 8.96 -12.78 14.13
C ASN A 97 8.97 -13.13 15.61
N ALA A 98 9.81 -14.11 15.99
CA ALA A 98 9.98 -14.61 17.37
C ALA A 98 8.62 -14.86 18.08
N ASP A 99 7.76 -15.69 17.48
CA ASP A 99 6.38 -16.03 17.92
C ASP A 99 5.33 -14.93 17.78
N THR A 100 5.71 -13.73 17.36
CA THR A 100 4.75 -12.65 17.09
C THR A 100 4.36 -12.64 15.61
N LEU A 101 3.06 -12.69 15.31
CA LEU A 101 2.55 -12.52 13.95
C LEU A 101 2.62 -11.03 13.58
N VAL A 102 3.52 -10.69 12.67
CA VAL A 102 3.75 -9.28 12.27
C VAL A 102 2.68 -8.81 11.30
N SER A 103 2.35 -9.64 10.33
CA SER A 103 1.32 -9.35 9.32
C SER A 103 0.82 -10.64 8.70
N GLY A 104 -0.42 -10.60 8.21
CA GLY A 104 -1.01 -11.79 7.59
C GLY A 104 -2.41 -11.54 7.02
N SER A 105 -3.06 -12.64 6.69
CA SER A 105 -4.45 -12.67 6.26
C SER A 105 -5.24 -13.72 7.04
N ARG A 106 -6.45 -13.36 7.42
CA ARG A 106 -7.42 -14.24 8.08
C ARG A 106 -8.75 -14.18 7.35
N GLU A 107 -9.28 -15.33 7.00
CA GLU A 107 -10.61 -15.46 6.42
C GLU A 107 -11.53 -16.14 7.45
N ASP A 108 -12.63 -15.47 7.80
CA ASP A 108 -13.64 -15.97 8.72
C ASP A 108 -15.04 -15.48 8.30
N ALA A 109 -16.05 -15.66 9.15
CA ALA A 109 -17.43 -15.25 8.86
C ALA A 109 -17.58 -13.74 8.62
N THR A 110 -16.64 -12.93 9.11
CA THR A 110 -16.65 -11.46 8.88
C THR A 110 -16.05 -11.07 7.53
N GLY A 111 -15.31 -11.97 6.89
CA GLY A 111 -14.68 -11.78 5.59
C GLY A 111 -13.18 -12.04 5.60
N LEU A 112 -12.50 -11.48 4.60
CA LEU A 112 -11.05 -11.58 4.44
C LEU A 112 -10.37 -10.34 5.02
N TYR A 113 -9.78 -10.46 6.20
CA TYR A 113 -8.90 -9.44 6.77
C TYR A 113 -7.46 -9.63 6.30
N ARG A 114 -6.77 -8.52 6.03
CA ARG A 114 -5.34 -8.45 5.74
C ARG A 114 -4.71 -7.31 6.50
N GLY A 115 -3.67 -7.60 7.29
CA GLY A 115 -3.03 -6.58 8.09
C GLY A 115 -2.18 -7.14 9.22
N CYS A 116 -2.01 -6.34 10.26
CA CYS A 116 -1.30 -6.71 11.47
C CYS A 116 -2.24 -7.41 12.47
N PHE A 117 -1.65 -8.22 13.37
CA PHE A 117 -2.37 -8.93 14.42
C PHE A 117 -1.71 -8.68 15.78
N ASP A 118 -2.50 -8.61 16.82
CA ASP A 118 -2.01 -8.60 18.22
C ASP A 118 -1.64 -10.01 18.71
N ARG A 119 -1.22 -10.12 19.96
CA ARG A 119 -0.83 -11.40 20.57
C ARG A 119 -1.98 -12.41 20.66
N GLU A 120 -3.20 -11.92 20.74
CA GLU A 120 -4.43 -12.71 20.76
C GLU A 120 -4.98 -13.00 19.35
N MET A 121 -4.19 -12.75 18.29
CA MET A 121 -4.55 -12.96 16.89
C MET A 121 -5.75 -12.12 16.43
N ARG A 122 -6.00 -10.99 17.08
CA ARG A 122 -7.01 -10.02 16.64
C ARG A 122 -6.39 -8.97 15.72
N ALA A 123 -7.18 -8.47 14.78
CA ALA A 123 -6.77 -7.39 13.89
C ALA A 123 -6.33 -6.14 14.70
N CYS A 124 -5.13 -5.64 14.42
CA CYS A 124 -4.58 -4.44 15.04
C CYS A 124 -3.72 -3.65 14.06
N GLY A 125 -3.37 -2.40 14.40
CA GLY A 125 -2.56 -1.56 13.52
C GLY A 125 -3.25 -1.27 12.18
N HIS A 126 -2.47 -1.13 11.10
CA HIS A 126 -3.05 -0.92 9.77
C HIS A 126 -3.48 -2.24 9.13
N GLY A 127 -4.68 -2.23 8.55
CA GLY A 127 -5.23 -3.39 7.86
C GLY A 127 -6.48 -3.08 7.06
N SER A 128 -6.94 -4.08 6.31
CA SER A 128 -8.14 -4.00 5.48
C SER A 128 -9.02 -5.23 5.66
N LEU A 129 -10.32 -5.06 5.55
CA LEU A 129 -11.33 -6.12 5.57
C LEU A 129 -12.19 -6.03 4.32
N LEU A 130 -12.30 -7.13 3.61
CA LEU A 130 -13.31 -7.34 2.57
C LEU A 130 -14.39 -8.27 3.14
N ALA A 131 -15.57 -7.72 3.44
CA ALA A 131 -16.67 -8.48 4.00
C ALA A 131 -17.40 -9.31 2.93
N PRO A 132 -18.17 -10.37 3.32
CA PRO A 132 -18.88 -11.23 2.39
C PRO A 132 -19.92 -10.51 1.54
N ASP A 133 -20.49 -9.40 2.04
CA ASP A 133 -21.46 -8.56 1.33
C ASP A 133 -20.81 -7.63 0.28
N GLY A 134 -19.47 -7.67 0.15
CA GLY A 134 -18.70 -6.78 -0.72
C GLY A 134 -18.36 -5.43 -0.10
N SER A 135 -18.71 -5.19 1.15
CA SER A 135 -18.21 -4.03 1.90
C SER A 135 -16.70 -4.15 2.07
N TYR A 136 -16.01 -3.02 1.98
CA TYR A 136 -14.57 -2.93 2.20
C TYR A 136 -14.27 -1.84 3.21
N SER A 137 -13.34 -2.10 4.10
CA SER A 137 -12.83 -1.12 5.03
C SER A 137 -11.32 -1.24 5.19
N GLU A 138 -10.65 -0.10 5.35
CA GLU A 138 -9.20 -0.02 5.52
C GLU A 138 -8.86 1.14 6.43
N GLY A 139 -7.86 0.96 7.27
CA GLY A 139 -7.40 1.97 8.21
C GLY A 139 -6.77 1.36 9.44
N ARG A 140 -6.86 2.06 10.56
CA ARG A 140 -6.35 1.57 11.85
C ARG A 140 -7.36 0.65 12.52
N TRP A 141 -6.87 -0.51 12.94
CA TRP A 141 -7.64 -1.55 13.62
C TRP A 141 -7.20 -1.69 15.07
N GLU A 142 -8.12 -2.04 15.93
CA GLU A 142 -7.89 -2.39 17.32
C GLU A 142 -8.91 -3.45 17.74
N ARG A 143 -8.43 -4.60 18.23
CA ARG A 143 -9.28 -5.71 18.72
C ARG A 143 -10.39 -6.12 17.73
N ASP A 144 -9.99 -6.39 16.49
CA ASP A 144 -10.88 -6.79 15.38
C ASP A 144 -11.87 -5.71 14.90
N ALA A 145 -11.74 -4.48 15.33
CA ALA A 145 -12.59 -3.39 14.90
C ALA A 145 -11.79 -2.24 14.27
N LEU A 146 -12.35 -1.60 13.24
CA LEU A 146 -11.78 -0.38 12.67
C LEU A 146 -11.91 0.74 13.73
N ASN A 147 -10.76 1.30 14.15
CA ASN A 147 -10.66 2.25 15.25
C ASN A 147 -9.61 3.32 14.94
N GLY A 148 -10.04 4.58 14.89
CA GLY A 148 -9.25 5.70 14.40
C GLY A 148 -9.59 6.06 12.96
N HIS A 149 -8.63 6.68 12.26
CA HIS A 149 -8.87 7.07 10.88
C HIS A 149 -8.89 5.86 9.93
N GLY A 150 -9.87 5.86 9.04
CA GLY A 150 -10.00 4.86 8.01
C GLY A 150 -10.99 5.27 6.94
N PHE A 151 -11.18 4.39 5.98
CA PHE A 151 -12.27 4.49 5.04
C PHE A 151 -13.06 3.18 4.98
N ALA A 152 -14.34 3.29 4.67
CA ALA A 152 -15.21 2.16 4.42
C ALA A 152 -16.06 2.42 3.18
N PHE A 153 -16.26 1.37 2.41
CA PHE A 153 -17.07 1.38 1.22
C PHE A 153 -18.20 0.35 1.38
N THR A 154 -19.43 0.76 1.12
CA THR A 154 -20.59 -0.15 1.20
C THR A 154 -21.02 -0.63 -0.19
N PRO A 155 -21.76 -1.76 -0.31
CA PRO A 155 -22.29 -2.23 -1.58
C PRO A 155 -23.16 -1.19 -2.31
N GLN A 156 -23.77 -0.28 -1.58
CA GLN A 156 -24.55 0.85 -2.13
C GLN A 156 -23.66 2.01 -2.62
N HIS A 157 -22.36 1.77 -2.80
CA HIS A 157 -21.38 2.74 -3.29
C HIS A 157 -21.22 3.99 -2.41
N ARG A 158 -21.47 3.87 -1.11
CA ARG A 158 -21.21 4.96 -0.16
C ARG A 158 -19.80 4.85 0.41
N LEU A 159 -18.98 5.81 0.08
CA LEU A 159 -17.67 5.97 0.68
C LEU A 159 -17.80 6.79 1.98
N ARG A 160 -17.23 6.27 3.05
CA ARG A 160 -17.07 6.95 4.34
C ARG A 160 -15.59 7.05 4.64
N VAL A 161 -15.05 8.26 4.63
CA VAL A 161 -13.67 8.53 5.02
C VAL A 161 -13.70 9.38 6.27
N GLY A 162 -13.05 8.94 7.35
CA GLY A 162 -13.07 9.68 8.59
C GLY A 162 -12.71 8.84 9.80
N GLU A 163 -13.20 9.26 10.96
CA GLU A 163 -12.95 8.59 12.23
C GLU A 163 -13.94 7.46 12.46
N PHE A 164 -13.41 6.36 12.95
CA PHE A 164 -14.15 5.18 13.38
C PHE A 164 -13.86 4.89 14.85
N ARG A 165 -14.82 4.35 15.55
CA ARG A 165 -14.67 3.81 16.89
C ARG A 165 -15.44 2.50 17.01
N ASN A 166 -14.72 1.41 17.31
CA ASN A 166 -15.30 0.06 17.38
C ASN A 166 -16.13 -0.29 16.13
N GLY A 167 -15.56 -0.04 14.93
CA GLY A 167 -16.23 -0.29 13.66
C GLY A 167 -17.32 0.72 13.26
N ARG A 168 -17.75 1.58 14.18
CA ARG A 168 -18.80 2.59 13.93
C ARG A 168 -18.18 3.86 13.35
N PHE A 169 -18.68 4.32 12.22
CA PHE A 169 -18.30 5.60 11.63
C PHE A 169 -18.83 6.77 12.45
N LEU A 170 -17.94 7.64 12.91
CA LEU A 170 -18.28 8.81 13.73
C LEU A 170 -18.51 10.07 12.91
N GLY A 171 -18.19 10.02 11.63
CA GLY A 171 -18.36 11.14 10.72
C GLY A 171 -17.06 11.51 10.01
N GLU A 172 -17.21 12.40 9.07
CA GLU A 172 -16.10 12.96 8.29
C GLU A 172 -15.28 14.00 9.07
N ARG A 173 -15.42 14.07 10.38
CA ARG A 173 -14.52 14.83 11.24
C ARG A 173 -13.16 14.17 11.21
N LEU A 174 -12.49 14.38 10.10
CA LEU A 174 -11.09 14.09 9.98
C LEU A 174 -10.38 15.06 10.91
N THR A 175 -10.08 14.59 12.09
CA THR A 175 -9.00 15.18 12.88
C THR A 175 -7.72 14.89 12.10
N TYR A 176 -7.36 15.78 11.20
CA TYR A 176 -6.07 15.76 10.53
C TYR A 176 -5.04 16.15 11.58
N THR A 177 -4.62 15.13 12.33
CA THR A 177 -3.64 15.28 13.40
C THR A 177 -2.23 15.25 12.83
N THR A 178 -1.26 15.63 13.64
CA THR A 178 0.17 15.52 13.31
C THR A 178 0.65 14.08 13.11
N GLU A 179 -0.14 13.08 13.48
CA GLU A 179 0.16 11.66 13.30
C GLU A 179 -0.01 11.16 11.86
N ARG A 180 -0.70 11.94 11.02
CA ARG A 180 -0.90 11.57 9.61
C ARG A 180 0.36 11.91 8.81
N ILE A 181 0.60 11.12 7.79
CA ILE A 181 1.73 11.30 6.88
C ILE A 181 1.30 12.19 5.73
N TYR A 182 1.75 13.43 5.76
CA TYR A 182 1.43 14.42 4.75
C TYR A 182 2.53 14.53 3.72
N GLY A 183 2.13 14.80 2.49
CA GLY A 183 2.99 15.16 1.40
C GLY A 183 2.42 16.30 0.57
N ILE A 184 3.26 16.82 -0.31
CA ILE A 184 2.88 17.84 -1.27
C ILE A 184 3.35 17.43 -2.66
N ASP A 185 2.71 17.97 -3.67
CA ASP A 185 3.28 17.96 -5.00
C ASP A 185 3.42 19.37 -5.55
N ILE A 186 4.52 19.58 -6.28
CA ILE A 186 4.93 20.87 -6.80
C ILE A 186 5.29 20.79 -8.28
N SER A 187 5.15 21.94 -8.92
CA SER A 187 5.50 22.13 -10.32
C SER A 187 6.11 23.53 -10.52
N LYS A 188 6.16 24.00 -11.76
CA LYS A 188 6.56 25.40 -12.05
C LYS A 188 5.66 26.45 -11.39
N TYR A 189 4.42 26.06 -11.07
CA TYR A 189 3.42 27.02 -10.55
C TYR A 189 3.70 27.48 -9.12
N GLN A 190 4.49 26.74 -8.35
CA GLN A 190 4.95 27.19 -7.04
C GLN A 190 6.08 28.21 -7.13
N HIS A 191 6.72 28.31 -8.30
CA HIS A 191 7.73 29.33 -8.59
C HIS A 191 7.17 30.52 -9.38
N LEU A 192 6.13 30.31 -10.18
CA LEU A 192 5.58 31.31 -11.09
C LEU A 192 4.11 31.57 -10.74
N VAL A 193 3.87 32.64 -9.99
CA VAL A 193 2.53 33.03 -9.53
C VAL A 193 2.23 34.46 -10.03
N GLY A 194 1.14 34.63 -10.77
CA GLY A 194 0.74 35.93 -11.30
C GLY A 194 1.80 36.61 -12.16
N GLY A 195 2.60 35.81 -12.92
CA GLY A 195 3.67 36.34 -13.76
C GLY A 195 4.96 36.70 -13.01
N ARG A 196 4.99 36.54 -11.70
CA ARG A 196 6.17 36.82 -10.86
C ARG A 196 6.84 35.51 -10.41
N ARG A 197 8.16 35.57 -10.22
CA ARG A 197 8.96 34.45 -9.73
C ARG A 197 9.16 34.53 -8.22
N TYR A 198 8.94 33.41 -7.53
CA TYR A 198 9.14 33.26 -6.10
C TYR A 198 10.07 32.07 -5.81
N PRO A 199 11.01 32.20 -4.86
CA PRO A 199 11.82 31.08 -4.41
C PRO A 199 11.01 30.17 -3.48
N ILE A 200 11.42 28.89 -3.41
CA ILE A 200 10.98 28.00 -2.36
C ILE A 200 12.01 28.03 -1.22
N HIS A 201 11.55 28.31 -0.01
CA HIS A 201 12.39 28.32 1.20
C HIS A 201 12.34 26.95 1.87
N TRP A 202 13.17 26.04 1.40
CA TRP A 202 13.16 24.61 1.73
C TRP A 202 13.27 24.30 3.22
N SER A 203 14.07 25.04 3.97
CA SER A 203 14.23 24.86 5.43
C SER A 203 12.98 25.24 6.24
N GLN A 204 12.03 25.93 5.63
CA GLN A 204 10.83 26.43 6.30
C GLN A 204 9.59 25.60 5.98
N LEU A 205 9.69 24.58 5.12
CA LEU A 205 8.52 23.86 4.58
C LEU A 205 7.73 23.18 5.70
N ARG A 206 6.53 23.68 5.93
CA ARG A 206 5.50 23.12 6.81
C ARG A 206 4.12 23.48 6.30
N ILE A 207 3.19 22.57 6.39
CA ILE A 207 1.80 22.82 6.02
C ILE A 207 1.16 23.70 7.08
N THR A 208 0.64 24.85 6.67
CA THR A 208 0.01 25.83 7.57
C THR A 208 -1.50 25.93 7.40
N HIS A 209 -2.04 25.42 6.28
CA HIS A 209 -3.48 25.36 6.02
C HIS A 209 -3.79 24.21 5.06
N LEU A 210 -4.82 23.43 5.36
CA LEU A 210 -5.20 22.24 4.58
C LEU A 210 -6.20 22.54 3.44
N GLY A 211 -6.34 23.82 3.05
CA GLY A 211 -7.22 24.24 1.96
C GLY A 211 -8.69 24.38 2.35
N ASN A 212 -9.46 24.99 1.45
CA ASN A 212 -10.90 25.22 1.60
C ASN A 212 -11.72 24.53 0.52
N ALA A 213 -11.08 24.09 -0.58
CA ALA A 213 -11.76 23.49 -1.73
C ALA A 213 -12.33 22.09 -1.43
N SER A 214 -11.84 21.42 -0.41
CA SER A 214 -12.48 20.22 0.11
C SER A 214 -13.72 20.64 0.91
N ARG A 215 -14.84 19.95 0.71
CA ARG A 215 -16.06 20.14 1.55
C ARG A 215 -15.82 19.88 3.05
N LYS A 216 -14.63 19.50 3.41
CA LYS A 216 -14.12 19.17 4.74
C LYS A 216 -13.34 20.36 5.25
N ALA A 217 -14.03 21.46 5.52
CA ALA A 217 -13.40 22.65 6.08
C ALA A 217 -12.75 22.29 7.44
N ILE A 218 -11.43 22.20 7.43
CA ILE A 218 -10.66 22.20 8.66
C ILE A 218 -10.47 23.66 9.00
N HIS A 219 -11.21 24.11 9.98
CA HIS A 219 -11.11 25.47 10.44
C HIS A 219 -9.90 25.61 11.35
N GLY A 220 -8.99 26.50 11.00
CA GLY A 220 -7.85 26.86 11.82
C GLY A 220 -6.51 26.72 11.15
N ARG A 221 -5.50 27.31 11.75
CA ARG A 221 -4.10 27.17 11.37
C ARG A 221 -3.58 25.82 11.88
N VAL A 222 -2.82 25.14 11.04
CA VAL A 222 -2.10 23.92 11.38
C VAL A 222 -0.60 24.17 11.28
N ASP A 223 0.21 23.27 11.80
CA ASP A 223 1.66 23.30 11.64
C ASP A 223 2.16 21.85 11.49
N TYR A 224 1.97 21.27 10.30
CA TYR A 224 2.25 19.86 10.03
C TYR A 224 3.53 19.67 9.25
N PRO A 225 4.32 18.62 9.56
CA PRO A 225 5.49 18.27 8.80
C PRO A 225 5.10 17.74 7.41
N ILE A 226 6.02 17.87 6.46
CA ILE A 226 5.92 17.27 5.15
C ILE A 226 6.86 16.06 5.13
N SER A 227 6.29 14.87 4.94
CA SER A 227 7.04 13.61 4.96
C SER A 227 7.47 13.16 3.56
N PHE A 228 6.74 13.56 2.52
CA PHE A 228 7.05 13.21 1.14
C PHE A 228 6.71 14.36 0.18
N LEU A 229 7.41 14.38 -0.95
CA LEU A 229 7.26 15.44 -1.93
C LEU A 229 7.39 14.87 -3.34
N TYR A 230 6.43 15.19 -4.20
CA TYR A 230 6.51 14.89 -5.62
C TYR A 230 6.74 16.15 -6.44
N ILE A 231 7.58 16.05 -7.48
CA ILE A 231 7.93 17.18 -8.34
C ILE A 231 7.60 16.84 -9.78
N LYS A 232 6.79 17.69 -10.44
CA LYS A 232 6.58 17.59 -11.88
C LYS A 232 7.91 17.69 -12.60
N SER A 233 8.25 16.67 -13.35
CA SER A 233 9.46 16.66 -14.17
C SER A 233 9.14 17.04 -15.60
N THR A 234 8.23 16.31 -16.22
CA THR A 234 7.93 16.41 -17.65
C THR A 234 6.43 16.30 -17.93
N GLU A 235 6.06 16.73 -19.15
CA GLU A 235 4.73 16.54 -19.71
C GLU A 235 4.84 16.24 -21.21
N GLY A 236 4.08 15.26 -21.68
CA GLY A 236 4.13 14.84 -23.08
C GLY A 236 5.55 14.45 -23.51
N THR A 237 5.96 14.86 -24.71
CA THR A 237 7.27 14.53 -25.27
C THR A 237 8.30 15.66 -25.24
N THR A 238 7.87 16.88 -24.90
CA THR A 238 8.70 18.09 -25.05
C THR A 238 8.74 18.98 -23.82
N LEU A 239 7.65 19.05 -23.03
CA LEU A 239 7.58 19.97 -21.92
C LEU A 239 8.42 19.48 -20.74
N LEU A 240 9.17 20.41 -20.15
CA LEU A 240 10.03 20.20 -19.00
C LEU A 240 9.70 21.26 -17.95
N ASN A 241 9.59 20.86 -16.69
CA ASN A 241 9.57 21.82 -15.59
C ASN A 241 10.97 22.44 -15.43
N PRO A 242 11.15 23.74 -15.67
CA PRO A 242 12.48 24.37 -15.67
C PRO A 242 13.13 24.35 -14.27
N PHE A 243 12.33 24.23 -13.21
CA PHE A 243 12.80 24.22 -11.83
C PHE A 243 13.09 22.82 -11.31
N TYR A 244 12.65 21.76 -12.00
CA TYR A 244 12.72 20.38 -11.52
C TYR A 244 14.08 19.99 -10.95
N ARG A 245 15.18 20.27 -11.66
CA ARG A 245 16.52 19.85 -11.25
C ARG A 245 16.99 20.53 -9.97
N ALA A 246 16.68 21.82 -9.83
CA ALA A 246 17.02 22.60 -8.65
C ALA A 246 16.19 22.15 -7.46
N ASP A 247 14.90 21.99 -7.64
CA ASP A 247 13.96 21.57 -6.60
C ASP A 247 14.27 20.17 -6.12
N TYR A 248 14.54 19.22 -7.02
CA TYR A 248 14.90 17.85 -6.66
C TYR A 248 16.17 17.80 -5.78
N ARG A 249 17.20 18.57 -6.15
CA ARG A 249 18.44 18.62 -5.38
C ARG A 249 18.22 19.27 -4.01
N ALA A 250 17.52 20.40 -3.99
CA ALA A 250 17.23 21.13 -2.77
C ALA A 250 16.36 20.32 -1.80
N ALA A 251 15.29 19.70 -2.27
CA ALA A 251 14.44 18.84 -1.47
C ALA A 251 15.21 17.69 -0.82
N ARG A 252 16.03 16.99 -1.58
CA ARG A 252 16.88 15.92 -1.03
C ARG A 252 17.92 16.42 -0.03
N ALA A 253 18.54 17.57 -0.29
CA ALA A 253 19.51 18.17 0.62
C ALA A 253 18.89 18.56 1.97
N HIS A 254 17.57 18.84 1.98
CA HIS A 254 16.80 19.12 3.20
C HIS A 254 16.13 17.87 3.79
N GLY A 255 16.47 16.67 3.32
CA GLY A 255 16.02 15.40 3.90
C GLY A 255 14.63 14.93 3.48
N PHE A 256 13.98 15.59 2.55
CA PHE A 256 12.66 15.15 2.05
C PHE A 256 12.76 13.86 1.25
N ARG A 257 11.74 13.01 1.37
CA ARG A 257 11.50 11.87 0.47
C ARG A 257 10.91 12.40 -0.82
N VAL A 258 11.64 12.25 -1.93
CA VAL A 258 11.29 12.89 -3.20
C VAL A 258 10.90 11.87 -4.23
N GLY A 259 9.84 12.15 -4.99
CA GLY A 259 9.46 11.44 -6.20
C GLY A 259 9.33 12.38 -7.39
N SER A 260 9.32 11.80 -8.58
CA SER A 260 9.14 12.54 -9.83
C SER A 260 7.86 12.10 -10.50
N TYR A 261 7.10 13.05 -11.07
CA TYR A 261 5.93 12.72 -11.86
C TYR A 261 5.95 13.25 -13.28
N HIS A 262 5.25 12.52 -14.14
CA HIS A 262 5.04 12.84 -15.54
C HIS A 262 3.57 13.08 -15.82
N PHE A 263 3.23 14.21 -16.40
CA PHE A 263 1.88 14.49 -16.87
C PHE A 263 1.65 13.87 -18.26
N PHE A 264 0.73 12.93 -18.32
CA PHE A 264 0.48 12.13 -19.51
C PHE A 264 -0.32 12.91 -20.56
N SER A 265 0.21 13.01 -21.76
CA SER A 265 -0.48 13.60 -22.91
C SER A 265 -1.09 12.51 -23.79
N ILE A 266 -2.37 12.65 -24.09
CA ILE A 266 -3.03 11.76 -25.06
C ILE A 266 -2.65 12.03 -26.51
N HIS A 267 -1.99 13.18 -26.77
CA HIS A 267 -1.66 13.64 -28.12
C HIS A 267 -0.33 13.13 -28.65
N THR A 268 0.48 12.51 -27.81
CA THR A 268 1.83 12.06 -28.18
C THR A 268 2.06 10.59 -27.83
N PRO A 269 2.95 9.88 -28.56
CA PRO A 269 3.18 8.46 -28.33
C PRO A 269 3.70 8.16 -26.92
N ALA A 270 3.09 7.21 -26.22
CA ALA A 270 3.40 6.87 -24.84
C ALA A 270 4.87 6.42 -24.63
N ALA A 271 5.42 5.67 -25.60
CA ALA A 271 6.82 5.26 -25.54
C ALA A 271 7.81 6.44 -25.63
N ALA A 272 7.46 7.48 -26.42
CA ALA A 272 8.27 8.69 -26.50
C ALA A 272 8.18 9.50 -25.20
N GLN A 273 6.99 9.60 -24.61
CA GLN A 273 6.78 10.21 -23.29
C GLN A 273 7.58 9.52 -22.19
N ALA A 274 7.53 8.19 -22.13
CA ALA A 274 8.32 7.42 -21.17
C ALA A 274 9.83 7.68 -21.31
N ARG A 275 10.35 7.67 -22.54
CA ARG A 275 11.76 8.00 -22.80
C ARG A 275 12.10 9.45 -22.45
N HIS A 276 11.17 10.41 -22.71
CA HIS A 276 11.35 11.80 -22.31
C HIS A 276 11.46 11.93 -20.79
N PHE A 277 10.53 11.32 -20.06
CA PHE A 277 10.54 11.30 -18.61
C PHE A 277 11.83 10.69 -18.04
N LEU A 278 12.24 9.52 -18.52
CA LEU A 278 13.44 8.83 -18.06
C LEU A 278 14.73 9.62 -18.30
N ARG A 279 14.84 10.34 -19.41
CA ARG A 279 16.02 11.17 -19.70
C ARG A 279 16.09 12.46 -18.87
N ARG A 280 14.96 12.94 -18.37
CA ARG A 280 14.86 14.25 -17.71
C ARG A 280 14.67 14.18 -16.21
N SER A 281 14.33 12.99 -15.68
CA SER A 281 14.05 12.77 -14.26
C SER A 281 15.19 12.04 -13.57
N TYR A 282 15.25 12.17 -12.27
CA TYR A 282 16.19 11.42 -11.41
C TYR A 282 15.46 10.30 -10.71
N PHE A 283 16.18 9.17 -10.52
CA PHE A 283 15.68 7.97 -9.84
C PHE A 283 16.81 7.39 -8.98
N ARG A 284 17.02 7.96 -7.82
CA ARG A 284 18.09 7.55 -6.90
C ARG A 284 17.52 6.59 -5.83
N ARG A 285 18.42 5.83 -5.20
CA ARG A 285 18.05 4.99 -4.05
C ARG A 285 17.38 5.85 -2.97
N GLY A 286 16.26 5.35 -2.43
CA GLY A 286 15.45 6.04 -1.43
C GLY A 286 14.50 7.12 -1.99
N ASP A 287 14.47 7.32 -3.33
CA ASP A 287 13.40 8.12 -3.94
C ASP A 287 12.08 7.35 -3.93
N LEU A 288 10.99 8.08 -3.92
CA LEU A 288 9.64 7.53 -4.07
C LEU A 288 9.43 6.95 -5.48
N PRO A 289 8.48 6.05 -5.68
CA PRO A 289 8.17 5.51 -7.00
C PRO A 289 7.82 6.61 -8.00
N PRO A 290 8.16 6.45 -9.29
CA PRO A 290 7.72 7.39 -10.32
C PRO A 290 6.20 7.43 -10.43
N VAL A 291 5.63 8.59 -10.73
CA VAL A 291 4.19 8.75 -10.88
C VAL A 291 3.83 9.08 -12.33
N LEU A 292 2.79 8.41 -12.83
CA LEU A 292 2.11 8.76 -14.06
C LEU A 292 0.80 9.47 -13.73
N ASP A 293 0.71 10.74 -14.08
CA ASP A 293 -0.44 11.59 -13.88
C ASP A 293 -1.34 11.54 -15.13
N ILE A 294 -2.57 11.04 -14.97
CA ILE A 294 -3.49 10.72 -16.07
C ILE A 294 -4.82 11.45 -15.84
N GLU A 295 -5.00 12.57 -16.54
CA GLU A 295 -6.18 13.43 -16.39
C GLU A 295 -6.93 13.73 -17.70
N PRO A 296 -7.08 12.80 -18.66
CA PRO A 296 -7.83 13.12 -19.88
C PRO A 296 -9.33 13.25 -19.58
N THR A 297 -9.94 14.19 -20.23
CA THR A 297 -11.41 14.34 -20.20
C THR A 297 -12.10 13.19 -20.94
N PRO A 298 -13.37 12.89 -20.64
CA PRO A 298 -14.13 11.88 -21.37
C PRO A 298 -14.19 12.12 -22.88
N GLN A 299 -14.21 13.38 -23.31
CA GLN A 299 -14.19 13.74 -24.73
C GLN A 299 -12.85 13.41 -25.38
N GLN A 300 -11.76 13.70 -24.70
CA GLN A 300 -10.41 13.36 -25.14
C GLN A 300 -10.22 11.83 -25.27
N ILE A 301 -10.72 11.06 -24.29
CA ILE A 301 -10.68 9.59 -24.34
C ILE A 301 -11.42 9.05 -25.56
N ARG A 302 -12.63 9.57 -25.87
CA ARG A 302 -13.37 9.17 -27.06
C ARG A 302 -12.61 9.50 -28.36
N ARG A 303 -11.97 10.65 -28.42
CA ARG A 303 -11.22 11.08 -29.63
C ARG A 303 -10.02 10.21 -29.98
N ILE A 304 -9.40 9.58 -28.99
CA ILE A 304 -8.25 8.67 -29.23
C ILE A 304 -8.65 7.22 -29.50
N GLY A 305 -9.94 6.90 -29.58
CA GLY A 305 -10.41 5.53 -29.80
C GLY A 305 -10.94 4.84 -28.55
N GLY A 306 -11.17 5.58 -27.46
CA GLY A 306 -11.80 5.06 -26.24
C GLY A 306 -10.83 4.61 -25.16
N ALA A 307 -11.40 4.00 -24.13
CA ALA A 307 -10.66 3.58 -22.94
C ALA A 307 -9.61 2.48 -23.21
N ALA A 308 -9.91 1.56 -24.13
CA ALA A 308 -8.99 0.48 -24.48
C ALA A 308 -7.67 1.04 -25.03
N GLU A 309 -7.76 2.00 -25.94
CA GLU A 309 -6.58 2.65 -26.52
C GLU A 309 -5.82 3.49 -25.46
N LEU A 310 -6.53 4.21 -24.61
CA LEU A 310 -5.88 4.93 -23.50
C LEU A 310 -5.08 3.96 -22.62
N PHE A 311 -5.67 2.84 -22.22
CA PHE A 311 -4.99 1.88 -21.36
C PHE A 311 -3.85 1.13 -22.05
N ALA A 312 -3.92 0.91 -23.36
CA ALA A 312 -2.80 0.37 -24.13
C ALA A 312 -1.59 1.31 -24.08
N ARG A 313 -1.83 2.63 -24.25
CA ARG A 313 -0.79 3.66 -24.11
C ARG A 313 -0.24 3.76 -22.69
N VAL A 314 -1.11 3.73 -21.67
CA VAL A 314 -0.71 3.74 -20.26
C VAL A 314 0.17 2.53 -19.95
N ARG A 315 -0.20 1.32 -20.34
CA ARG A 315 0.60 0.11 -20.15
C ARG A 315 1.98 0.21 -20.82
N THR A 316 2.02 0.79 -22.01
CA THR A 316 3.28 1.02 -22.71
C THR A 316 4.23 1.90 -21.90
N TRP A 317 3.72 3.02 -21.38
CA TRP A 317 4.51 3.92 -20.55
C TRP A 317 4.98 3.24 -19.25
N LEU A 318 4.06 2.60 -18.53
CA LEU A 318 4.32 1.90 -17.27
C LEU A 318 5.38 0.80 -17.43
N SER A 319 5.27 -0.01 -18.47
CA SER A 319 6.22 -1.09 -18.77
C SER A 319 7.64 -0.57 -19.02
N ILE A 320 7.78 0.49 -19.81
CA ILE A 320 9.06 1.10 -20.11
C ILE A 320 9.70 1.69 -18.85
N VAL A 321 8.94 2.47 -18.08
CA VAL A 321 9.46 3.11 -16.87
C VAL A 321 9.80 2.08 -15.79
N ARG A 322 8.94 1.09 -15.58
CA ARG A 322 9.22 0.01 -14.62
C ARG A 322 10.48 -0.76 -14.96
N ARG A 323 10.65 -1.12 -16.24
CA ARG A 323 11.85 -1.87 -16.70
C ARG A 323 13.15 -1.08 -16.49
N GLN A 324 13.12 0.23 -16.71
CA GLN A 324 14.31 1.08 -16.60
C GLN A 324 14.63 1.50 -15.16
N THR A 325 13.61 1.69 -14.32
CA THR A 325 13.81 2.15 -12.95
C THR A 325 13.85 1.01 -11.92
N GLY A 326 13.41 -0.19 -12.31
CA GLY A 326 13.21 -1.32 -11.39
C GLY A 326 12.02 -1.12 -10.45
N ARG A 327 11.32 0.02 -10.51
CA ARG A 327 10.24 0.41 -9.60
C ARG A 327 8.89 0.38 -10.29
N ARG A 328 7.87 -0.06 -9.56
CA ARG A 328 6.48 0.00 -10.04
C ARG A 328 5.99 1.46 -9.94
N PRO A 329 5.59 2.09 -11.06
CA PRO A 329 5.02 3.43 -10.99
C PRO A 329 3.68 3.47 -10.26
N VAL A 330 3.36 4.63 -9.69
CA VAL A 330 2.06 4.96 -9.11
C VAL A 330 1.20 5.66 -10.17
N LEU A 331 -0.08 5.36 -10.19
CA LEU A 331 -1.06 6.02 -11.07
C LEU A 331 -1.77 7.14 -10.31
N TYR A 332 -1.51 8.39 -10.69
CA TYR A 332 -2.32 9.51 -10.22
C TYR A 332 -3.49 9.69 -11.20
N ILE A 333 -4.70 9.58 -10.67
CA ILE A 333 -5.95 9.59 -11.44
C ILE A 333 -7.07 10.25 -10.65
N SER A 334 -7.97 10.92 -11.37
CA SER A 334 -9.16 11.49 -10.75
C SER A 334 -10.10 10.36 -10.28
N GLN A 335 -10.90 10.66 -9.29
CA GLN A 335 -11.92 9.75 -8.83
C GLN A 335 -12.93 9.36 -9.91
N GLN A 336 -13.37 10.32 -10.72
CA GLN A 336 -14.25 10.02 -11.85
C GLN A 336 -13.62 8.98 -12.78
N PHE A 337 -12.29 9.04 -12.96
CA PHE A 337 -11.54 8.06 -13.74
C PHE A 337 -11.54 6.67 -13.06
N VAL A 338 -11.31 6.64 -11.74
CA VAL A 338 -11.37 5.38 -10.96
C VAL A 338 -12.73 4.70 -11.13
N ASN A 339 -13.81 5.45 -11.04
CA ASN A 339 -15.15 4.90 -11.10
C ASN A 339 -15.57 4.45 -12.50
N ARG A 340 -15.22 5.23 -13.50
CA ARG A 340 -15.74 5.04 -14.85
C ARG A 340 -14.85 4.18 -15.74
N TYR A 341 -13.55 4.36 -15.67
CA TYR A 341 -12.61 3.79 -16.63
C TYR A 341 -11.75 2.68 -16.05
N LEU A 342 -11.25 2.81 -14.83
CA LEU A 342 -10.34 1.82 -14.25
C LEU A 342 -10.92 0.40 -14.15
N PRO A 343 -12.25 0.18 -14.00
CA PRO A 343 -12.85 -1.16 -14.10
C PRO A 343 -12.63 -1.86 -15.44
N LEU A 344 -12.37 -1.10 -16.49
CA LEU A 344 -12.08 -1.63 -17.84
C LEU A 344 -10.62 -2.09 -17.98
N ALA A 345 -9.78 -1.85 -16.96
CA ALA A 345 -8.38 -2.27 -16.90
C ALA A 345 -8.09 -2.96 -15.56
N PRO A 346 -8.63 -4.19 -15.35
CA PRO A 346 -8.53 -4.89 -14.07
C PRO A 346 -7.08 -5.25 -13.68
N ASP A 347 -6.19 -5.38 -14.64
CA ASP A 347 -4.75 -5.58 -14.44
C ASP A 347 -4.08 -4.34 -13.81
N LEU A 348 -4.40 -3.14 -14.30
CA LEU A 348 -3.88 -1.89 -13.72
C LEU A 348 -4.46 -1.66 -12.33
N LYS A 349 -5.76 -1.90 -12.18
CA LYS A 349 -6.46 -1.76 -10.91
C LYS A 349 -5.89 -2.66 -9.81
N ARG A 350 -5.48 -3.88 -10.12
CA ARG A 350 -4.98 -4.86 -9.14
C ARG A 350 -3.48 -4.78 -8.92
N ASN A 351 -2.71 -4.31 -9.90
CA ASN A 351 -1.27 -4.43 -9.87
C ASN A 351 -0.52 -3.11 -9.63
N TYR A 352 -1.22 -1.98 -9.60
CA TYR A 352 -0.60 -0.67 -9.42
C TYR A 352 -1.19 0.07 -8.23
N ASP A 353 -0.34 0.78 -7.53
CA ASP A 353 -0.76 1.69 -6.48
C ASP A 353 -1.41 2.93 -7.08
N ILE A 354 -2.47 3.40 -6.44
CA ILE A 354 -3.29 4.51 -6.92
C ILE A 354 -3.12 5.72 -5.99
N TRP A 355 -2.92 6.87 -6.61
CA TRP A 355 -3.03 8.18 -5.98
C TRP A 355 -4.29 8.86 -6.51
N ILE A 356 -5.30 9.05 -5.66
CA ILE A 356 -6.58 9.62 -6.06
C ILE A 356 -6.56 11.14 -5.92
N ALA A 357 -6.86 11.86 -7.01
CA ALA A 357 -6.85 13.32 -7.07
C ALA A 357 -8.01 14.00 -6.32
N ARG A 358 -9.10 13.31 -6.02
CA ARG A 358 -10.26 13.86 -5.29
C ARG A 358 -11.04 12.77 -4.60
N TYR A 359 -11.76 13.15 -3.54
CA TYR A 359 -12.68 12.26 -2.84
C TYR A 359 -14.04 12.12 -3.52
N GLY A 360 -14.67 11.00 -3.33
CA GLY A 360 -16.03 10.64 -3.66
C GLY A 360 -16.19 9.10 -3.73
N GLU A 361 -16.89 8.49 -4.71
CA GLU A 361 -17.10 7.03 -4.74
C GLU A 361 -15.82 6.25 -5.06
N TYR A 362 -15.38 5.45 -4.12
CA TYR A 362 -14.19 4.62 -4.20
C TYR A 362 -14.54 3.15 -4.40
N LYS A 363 -13.70 2.41 -5.13
CA LYS A 363 -13.86 0.96 -5.31
C LYS A 363 -12.92 0.18 -4.40
N PRO A 364 -13.42 -0.82 -3.67
CA PRO A 364 -12.68 -1.47 -2.59
C PRO A 364 -11.45 -2.28 -3.03
N ASP A 365 -11.35 -2.66 -4.29
CA ASP A 365 -10.26 -3.47 -4.84
C ASP A 365 -9.12 -2.65 -5.49
N VAL A 366 -9.08 -1.34 -5.22
CA VAL A 366 -7.99 -0.45 -5.62
C VAL A 366 -6.92 -0.39 -4.53
N HIS A 367 -5.65 -0.51 -4.92
CA HIS A 367 -4.53 -0.29 -4.02
C HIS A 367 -4.29 1.21 -3.83
N LEU A 368 -4.92 1.79 -2.83
CA LEU A 368 -4.79 3.21 -2.52
C LEU A 368 -3.48 3.48 -1.78
N LEU A 369 -2.58 4.25 -2.39
CA LEU A 369 -1.33 4.67 -1.75
C LEU A 369 -1.43 6.07 -1.17
N TYR A 370 -1.96 7.02 -1.95
CA TYR A 370 -2.17 8.41 -1.56
C TYR A 370 -3.54 8.90 -1.97
N TRP A 371 -4.04 9.88 -1.24
CA TRP A 371 -5.15 10.72 -1.73
C TRP A 371 -4.82 12.20 -1.60
N GLN A 372 -5.17 12.97 -2.60
CA GLN A 372 -5.05 14.42 -2.56
C GLN A 372 -6.16 14.98 -1.68
N LEU A 373 -5.75 15.69 -0.64
CA LEU A 373 -6.64 16.29 0.34
C LEU A 373 -7.25 17.58 -0.19
N CYS A 374 -6.42 18.42 -0.80
CA CYS A 374 -6.84 19.69 -1.36
C CYS A 374 -5.84 20.21 -2.40
N PRO A 375 -6.30 21.00 -3.38
CA PRO A 375 -5.43 21.68 -4.33
C PRO A 375 -5.01 23.10 -3.88
N ASP A 376 -5.60 23.63 -2.81
CA ASP A 376 -5.53 25.01 -2.35
C ASP A 376 -4.93 25.14 -0.95
N GLY A 377 -4.06 24.20 -0.57
CA GLY A 377 -3.36 24.25 0.69
C GLY A 377 -2.34 25.39 0.77
N ARG A 378 -1.84 25.65 1.99
CA ARG A 378 -0.78 26.63 2.23
C ARG A 378 0.39 25.98 2.94
N VAL A 379 1.57 26.26 2.43
CA VAL A 379 2.84 25.75 2.95
C VAL A 379 3.77 26.91 3.25
N ARG A 380 4.25 26.98 4.46
CA ARG A 380 5.30 27.97 4.82
C ARG A 380 6.51 27.72 3.93
N GLY A 381 7.08 28.77 3.37
CA GLY A 381 8.22 28.67 2.46
C GLY A 381 7.84 28.51 0.99
N ILE A 382 6.56 28.38 0.65
CA ILE A 382 6.04 28.39 -0.71
C ILE A 382 5.03 29.50 -0.86
N HIS A 383 5.15 30.29 -1.94
CA HIS A 383 4.18 31.33 -2.29
C HIS A 383 3.03 30.70 -3.09
N GLY A 384 1.79 31.07 -2.71
CA GLY A 384 0.60 30.58 -3.40
C GLY A 384 0.04 29.26 -2.86
N GLU A 385 -0.72 28.59 -3.70
CA GLU A 385 -1.42 27.34 -3.36
C GLU A 385 -0.56 26.12 -3.64
N VAL A 386 -0.77 25.08 -2.85
CA VAL A 386 -0.02 23.82 -2.95
C VAL A 386 -0.97 22.65 -2.78
N ASP A 387 -0.84 21.68 -3.65
CA ASP A 387 -1.51 20.40 -3.54
C ASP A 387 -1.02 19.64 -2.32
N ILE A 388 -1.94 19.32 -1.41
CA ILE A 388 -1.64 18.54 -0.21
C ILE A 388 -2.24 17.17 -0.33
N SER A 389 -1.43 16.16 -0.09
CA SER A 389 -1.80 14.76 -0.13
C SER A 389 -1.50 14.07 1.19
N VAL A 390 -2.21 12.96 1.44
CA VAL A 390 -2.06 12.11 2.61
C VAL A 390 -1.71 10.69 2.17
N PHE A 391 -0.73 10.09 2.82
CA PHE A 391 -0.41 8.68 2.65
C PHE A 391 -1.46 7.80 3.34
N ASN A 392 -1.84 6.70 2.71
CA ASN A 392 -2.80 5.74 3.24
C ASN A 392 -2.15 4.83 4.28
N GLY A 393 -1.90 5.38 5.45
CA GLY A 393 -1.27 4.69 6.59
C GLY A 393 -0.77 5.69 7.63
N TYR A 394 -0.13 5.14 8.66
CA TYR A 394 0.56 5.87 9.71
C TYR A 394 2.08 5.67 9.57
N GLN A 395 2.86 6.18 10.49
CA GLN A 395 4.32 6.19 10.42
C GLN A 395 4.90 4.77 10.23
N ASP A 396 4.40 3.80 10.94
CA ASP A 396 4.85 2.41 10.85
C ASP A 396 4.66 1.78 9.46
N VAL A 397 3.54 2.10 8.78
CA VAL A 397 3.26 1.64 7.42
C VAL A 397 4.12 2.42 6.41
N PHE A 398 4.29 3.71 6.64
CA PHE A 398 5.13 4.56 5.78
C PHE A 398 6.59 4.12 5.83
N ASP A 399 7.11 3.81 7.02
CA ASP A 399 8.48 3.32 7.19
C ASP A 399 8.71 1.97 6.48
N ARG A 400 7.76 1.04 6.59
CA ARG A 400 7.79 -0.22 5.82
C ARG A 400 7.75 0.04 4.31
N PHE A 401 6.89 0.94 3.85
CA PHE A 401 6.84 1.34 2.45
C PHE A 401 8.19 1.88 1.98
N LEU A 402 8.84 2.76 2.75
CA LEU A 402 10.15 3.31 2.42
C LEU A 402 11.25 2.26 2.37
N GLN A 403 11.16 1.18 3.15
CA GLN A 403 12.11 0.06 3.12
C GLN A 403 12.02 -0.76 1.83
N THR A 404 10.92 -0.66 1.08
CA THR A 404 10.75 -1.35 -0.21
C THR A 404 11.37 -0.58 -1.39
N LEU A 405 11.87 0.65 -1.18
CA LEU A 405 12.41 1.55 -2.19
C LEU A 405 13.94 1.50 -2.26
#